data_e70f88216d37a4ff65b1ed1af8652d34
#
_entry.id   e70f88216d37a4ff65b1ed1af8652d34
#
_cell.length_a   1.000
_cell.length_b   1.000
_cell.length_c   1.000
_cell.angle_alpha   90.00
_cell.angle_beta   90.00
_cell.angle_gamma   90.00
#
_symmetry.space_group_name_H-M   'P 1'
#
loop_
_entity.id
_entity.type
_entity.pdbx_description
1 polymer ?
#
loop_
_entity_poly.entity_id
_entity_poly.type
_entity_poly.pdbx_seq_one_letter_code
_entity_poly.pdbx_strand_id
1 'polypeptide(L)'
;MGQILKATAALAAFIFGAPAFAAWEPTKPVEIVVAAGAGGASDQMARMMQAAIQKNNLMKQPMVVSLKGGASGAEALMYMKSSDGDANKVLIAYSLIYMLPLSAKIPFNWRDLTPVSVVALDQFVLWDNAAGPKTVKEFVTAAKAASSPFKMGGTGSKRE
;
A
#
# COMPACT_ATOMS: atom_id res chain seq x y z
N MET A 1 -0.32 61.05 -17.06
CA MET A 1 -1.33 59.98 -17.01
C MET A 1 -0.97 58.74 -17.81
N GLY A 2 -0.29 58.78 -18.93
CA GLY A 2 0.00 57.60 -19.76
C GLY A 2 1.04 56.62 -19.19
N GLN A 3 1.97 57.05 -18.33
CA GLN A 3 3.00 56.17 -17.74
C GLN A 3 2.47 55.35 -16.53
N ILE A 4 1.52 55.88 -15.78
CA ILE A 4 0.92 55.18 -14.64
C ILE A 4 0.02 54.06 -15.16
N LEU A 5 -0.70 54.27 -16.29
CA LEU A 5 -1.53 53.24 -16.90
C LEU A 5 -0.74 52.05 -17.44
N LYS A 6 0.50 52.27 -17.92
CA LYS A 6 1.39 51.21 -18.41
C LYS A 6 2.01 50.38 -17.26
N ALA A 7 2.26 51.00 -16.13
CA ALA A 7 2.78 50.31 -14.95
C ALA A 7 1.73 49.41 -14.31
N THR A 8 0.45 49.83 -14.28
CA THR A 8 -0.65 49.01 -13.73
C THR A 8 -0.99 47.79 -14.62
N ALA A 9 -0.87 47.93 -15.95
CA ALA A 9 -1.09 46.82 -16.87
C ALA A 9 0.04 45.76 -16.76
N ALA A 10 1.27 46.16 -16.50
CA ALA A 10 2.41 45.25 -16.29
C ALA A 10 2.30 44.47 -14.94
N LEU A 11 1.77 45.11 -13.89
CA LEU A 11 1.57 44.46 -12.59
C LEU A 11 0.42 43.44 -12.61
N ALA A 12 -0.64 43.73 -13.40
CA ALA A 12 -1.76 42.81 -13.54
C ALA A 12 -1.39 41.50 -14.30
N ALA A 13 -0.42 41.56 -15.22
CA ALA A 13 0.04 40.37 -15.95
C ALA A 13 0.85 39.38 -15.08
N PHE A 14 1.45 39.84 -13.98
CA PHE A 14 2.21 38.98 -13.06
C PHE A 14 1.31 38.18 -12.09
N ILE A 15 0.06 38.57 -11.87
CA ILE A 15 -0.83 37.93 -10.91
C ILE A 15 -1.50 36.68 -11.49
N PHE A 16 -1.55 36.52 -12.82
CA PHE A 16 -2.18 35.36 -13.48
C PHE A 16 -1.21 34.23 -13.86
N GLY A 17 0.06 34.38 -13.55
CA GLY A 17 1.11 33.38 -13.83
C GLY A 17 1.38 32.42 -12.67
N ALA A 18 0.35 32.08 -11.85
CA ALA A 18 0.53 30.97 -10.92
C ALA A 18 0.81 29.70 -11.74
N PRO A 19 1.93 28.97 -11.48
CA PRO A 19 2.16 27.70 -12.15
C PRO A 19 0.97 26.81 -11.82
N ALA A 20 0.14 26.52 -12.82
CA ALA A 20 -0.80 25.44 -12.72
C ALA A 20 0.07 24.19 -12.58
N PHE A 21 0.24 23.68 -11.36
CA PHE A 21 0.76 22.33 -11.18
C PHE A 21 -0.25 21.43 -11.88
N ALA A 22 0.06 21.05 -13.11
CA ALA A 22 -0.72 20.05 -13.80
C ALA A 22 -0.70 18.81 -12.91
N ALA A 23 -1.88 18.40 -12.44
CA ALA A 23 -2.02 17.17 -11.69
C ALA A 23 -1.39 16.06 -12.54
N TRP A 24 -0.57 15.22 -11.93
CA TRP A 24 0.02 14.08 -12.63
C TRP A 24 -1.07 13.24 -13.27
N GLU A 25 -0.96 13.01 -14.56
CA GLU A 25 -1.90 12.17 -15.32
C GLU A 25 -1.10 11.04 -15.98
N PRO A 26 -1.44 9.78 -15.72
CA PRO A 26 -0.73 8.65 -16.32
C PRO A 26 -0.90 8.62 -17.84
N THR A 27 0.20 8.37 -18.55
CA THR A 27 0.22 8.22 -20.02
C THR A 27 0.13 6.75 -20.45
N LYS A 28 0.28 5.81 -19.51
CA LYS A 28 0.16 4.35 -19.70
C LYS A 28 -0.63 3.75 -18.53
N PRO A 29 -1.13 2.50 -18.65
CA PRO A 29 -1.82 1.84 -17.54
C PRO A 29 -1.04 1.89 -16.23
N VAL A 30 -1.75 2.12 -15.12
CA VAL A 30 -1.17 2.10 -13.77
C VAL A 30 -1.33 0.71 -13.18
N GLU A 31 -0.22 0.09 -12.81
CA GLU A 31 -0.19 -1.22 -12.19
C GLU A 31 -0.31 -1.10 -10.68
N ILE A 32 -1.35 -1.73 -10.10
CA ILE A 32 -1.49 -1.91 -8.66
C ILE A 32 -0.94 -3.29 -8.29
N VAL A 33 0.21 -3.30 -7.67
CA VAL A 33 0.91 -4.52 -7.24
C VAL A 33 0.39 -4.98 -5.90
N VAL A 34 0.06 -6.26 -5.78
CA VAL A 34 -0.46 -6.88 -4.56
C VAL A 34 0.47 -8.01 -4.15
N ALA A 35 1.06 -7.91 -2.97
CA ALA A 35 1.97 -8.91 -2.41
C ALA A 35 1.24 -10.11 -1.80
N ALA A 36 0.14 -10.55 -2.42
CA ALA A 36 -0.69 -11.64 -1.94
C ALA A 36 -1.30 -12.43 -3.09
N GLY A 37 -1.93 -13.55 -2.77
CA GLY A 37 -2.73 -14.33 -3.71
C GLY A 37 -4.11 -13.74 -3.95
N ALA A 38 -4.81 -14.30 -4.95
CA ALA A 38 -6.16 -13.90 -5.31
C ALA A 38 -7.16 -14.14 -4.15
N GLY A 39 -8.14 -13.24 -4.02
CA GLY A 39 -9.24 -13.34 -3.06
C GLY A 39 -8.91 -12.88 -1.64
N GLY A 40 -7.66 -12.58 -1.31
CA GLY A 40 -7.26 -12.01 -0.03
C GLY A 40 -7.67 -10.54 0.11
N ALA A 41 -7.59 -10.01 1.34
CA ALA A 41 -8.00 -8.62 1.65
C ALA A 41 -7.32 -7.58 0.75
N SER A 42 -6.01 -7.72 0.52
CA SER A 42 -5.25 -6.80 -0.35
C SER A 42 -5.67 -6.88 -1.82
N ASP A 43 -6.02 -8.08 -2.33
CA ASP A 43 -6.54 -8.23 -3.70
C ASP A 43 -7.92 -7.59 -3.82
N GLN A 44 -8.81 -7.82 -2.84
CA GLN A 44 -10.13 -7.20 -2.81
C GLN A 44 -10.02 -5.68 -2.76
N MET A 45 -9.13 -5.14 -1.93
CA MET A 45 -8.87 -3.70 -1.85
C MET A 45 -8.38 -3.13 -3.19
N ALA A 46 -7.43 -3.80 -3.84
CA ALA A 46 -6.92 -3.39 -5.15
C ALA A 46 -8.05 -3.33 -6.20
N ARG A 47 -8.91 -4.36 -6.22
CA ARG A 47 -10.06 -4.40 -7.16
C ARG A 47 -11.11 -3.36 -6.84
N MET A 48 -11.36 -3.07 -5.57
CA MET A 48 -12.25 -1.98 -5.16
C MET A 48 -11.73 -0.63 -5.63
N MET A 49 -10.43 -0.37 -5.47
CA MET A 49 -9.79 0.86 -5.97
C MET A 49 -9.87 0.94 -7.50
N GLN A 50 -9.54 -0.15 -8.20
CA GLN A 50 -9.67 -0.25 -9.66
C GLN A 50 -11.09 0.08 -10.11
N ALA A 51 -12.10 -0.55 -9.49
CA ALA A 51 -13.50 -0.34 -9.83
C ALA A 51 -13.96 1.10 -9.54
N ALA A 52 -13.54 1.68 -8.41
CA ALA A 52 -13.89 3.05 -8.05
C ALA A 52 -13.30 4.07 -9.03
N ILE A 53 -12.03 3.88 -9.42
CA ILE A 53 -11.35 4.74 -10.39
C ILE A 53 -12.03 4.65 -11.75
N GLN A 54 -12.35 3.45 -12.22
CA GLN A 54 -13.02 3.24 -13.50
C GLN A 54 -14.45 3.79 -13.49
N LYS A 55 -15.24 3.50 -12.45
CA LYS A 55 -16.63 3.95 -12.33
C LYS A 55 -16.75 5.47 -12.33
N ASN A 56 -15.81 6.16 -11.72
CA ASN A 56 -15.85 7.61 -11.57
C ASN A 56 -14.96 8.35 -12.58
N ASN A 57 -14.38 7.66 -13.55
CA ASN A 57 -13.47 8.21 -14.57
C ASN A 57 -12.36 9.09 -13.97
N LEU A 58 -11.74 8.62 -12.87
CA LEU A 58 -10.72 9.37 -12.14
C LEU A 58 -9.35 9.40 -12.84
N MET A 59 -9.13 8.53 -13.81
CA MET A 59 -7.94 8.49 -14.65
C MET A 59 -8.32 8.15 -16.09
N LYS A 60 -7.56 8.68 -17.05
CA LYS A 60 -7.72 8.34 -18.47
C LYS A 60 -7.19 6.97 -18.81
N GLN A 61 -6.13 6.55 -18.12
CA GLN A 61 -5.54 5.23 -18.31
C GLN A 61 -6.14 4.22 -17.33
N PRO A 62 -6.28 2.95 -17.72
CA PRO A 62 -6.81 1.94 -16.82
C PRO A 62 -5.84 1.62 -15.67
N MET A 63 -6.38 1.28 -14.53
CA MET A 63 -5.64 0.62 -13.46
C MET A 63 -5.70 -0.89 -13.63
N VAL A 64 -4.57 -1.59 -13.47
CA VAL A 64 -4.45 -3.04 -13.64
C VAL A 64 -3.96 -3.66 -12.34
N VAL A 65 -4.68 -4.65 -11.81
CA VAL A 65 -4.27 -5.39 -10.61
C VAL A 65 -3.30 -6.50 -10.99
N SER A 66 -2.13 -6.51 -10.35
CA SER A 66 -1.06 -7.50 -10.56
C SER A 66 -0.74 -8.23 -9.25
N LEU A 67 -1.02 -9.53 -9.20
CA LEU A 67 -0.79 -10.35 -8.02
C LEU A 67 0.63 -10.93 -8.05
N LYS A 68 1.43 -10.61 -7.04
CA LYS A 68 2.82 -11.06 -6.87
C LYS A 68 3.04 -11.60 -5.47
N GLY A 69 2.33 -12.71 -5.17
CA GLY A 69 2.34 -13.34 -3.85
C GLY A 69 3.49 -14.33 -3.61
N GLY A 70 4.36 -14.56 -4.61
CA GLY A 70 5.45 -15.52 -4.52
C GLY A 70 6.39 -15.25 -3.35
N ALA A 71 6.93 -16.33 -2.76
CA ALA A 71 7.83 -16.28 -1.60
C ALA A 71 7.29 -15.43 -0.43
N SER A 72 6.02 -15.63 -0.08
CA SER A 72 5.32 -14.85 0.98
C SER A 72 5.24 -13.34 0.71
N GLY A 73 5.28 -12.91 -0.56
CA GLY A 73 5.23 -11.51 -0.99
C GLY A 73 6.59 -10.89 -1.31
N ALA A 74 7.70 -11.63 -1.14
CA ALA A 74 9.02 -11.14 -1.52
C ALA A 74 9.11 -10.78 -3.01
N GLU A 75 8.41 -11.52 -3.86
CA GLU A 75 8.30 -11.23 -5.30
C GLU A 75 7.83 -9.79 -5.55
N ALA A 76 6.75 -9.37 -4.90
CA ALA A 76 6.23 -8.01 -5.06
C ALA A 76 7.23 -6.95 -4.59
N LEU A 77 7.88 -7.16 -3.44
CA LEU A 77 8.85 -6.22 -2.90
C LEU A 77 10.06 -6.05 -3.83
N MET A 78 10.60 -7.17 -4.32
CA MET A 78 11.74 -7.13 -5.25
C MET A 78 11.34 -6.54 -6.61
N TYR A 79 10.13 -6.84 -7.08
CA TYR A 79 9.59 -6.25 -8.30
C TYR A 79 9.45 -4.73 -8.19
N MET A 80 8.91 -4.22 -7.09
CA MET A 80 8.81 -2.78 -6.86
C MET A 80 10.19 -2.13 -6.78
N LYS A 81 11.12 -2.73 -6.05
CA LYS A 81 12.50 -2.24 -5.97
C LYS A 81 13.17 -2.17 -7.34
N SER A 82 12.98 -3.17 -8.21
CA SER A 82 13.52 -3.15 -9.57
C SER A 82 12.82 -2.18 -10.51
N SER A 83 11.70 -1.61 -10.08
CA SER A 83 10.89 -0.64 -10.84
C SER A 83 11.05 0.79 -10.34
N ASP A 84 12.18 1.10 -9.69
CA ASP A 84 12.47 2.43 -9.18
C ASP A 84 12.28 3.51 -10.24
N GLY A 85 11.65 4.63 -9.86
CA GLY A 85 11.31 5.72 -10.76
C GLY A 85 10.10 5.50 -11.68
N ASP A 86 9.47 4.32 -11.69
CA ASP A 86 8.25 4.09 -12.49
C ASP A 86 7.01 4.60 -11.75
N ALA A 87 6.60 5.84 -12.02
CA ALA A 87 5.43 6.48 -11.45
C ALA A 87 4.09 5.78 -11.76
N ASN A 88 4.07 4.78 -12.66
CA ASN A 88 2.86 4.03 -13.01
C ASN A 88 2.74 2.69 -12.25
N LYS A 89 3.51 2.52 -11.17
CA LYS A 89 3.42 1.35 -10.29
C LYS A 89 3.15 1.76 -8.86
N VAL A 90 2.16 1.14 -8.26
CA VAL A 90 1.75 1.35 -6.87
C VAL A 90 1.67 0.01 -6.16
N LEU A 91 2.20 -0.09 -4.95
CA LEU A 91 2.11 -1.28 -4.12
C LEU A 91 1.07 -1.09 -3.02
N ILE A 92 0.17 -2.05 -2.85
CA ILE A 92 -0.57 -2.18 -1.59
C ILE A 92 0.38 -2.80 -0.57
N ALA A 93 0.89 -1.94 0.32
CA ALA A 93 1.83 -2.30 1.36
C ALA A 93 1.11 -2.49 2.70
N TYR A 94 1.62 -3.40 3.52
CA TYR A 94 1.21 -3.65 4.89
C TYR A 94 2.44 -4.08 5.71
N SER A 95 2.29 -4.64 6.89
CA SER A 95 3.42 -5.01 7.79
C SER A 95 4.55 -5.81 7.13
N LEU A 96 4.26 -6.52 6.04
CA LEU A 96 5.26 -7.33 5.33
C LEU A 96 6.49 -6.52 4.86
N ILE A 97 6.36 -5.22 4.58
CA ILE A 97 7.49 -4.39 4.12
C ILE A 97 8.56 -4.21 5.20
N TYR A 98 8.18 -4.39 6.46
CA TYR A 98 9.09 -4.34 7.62
C TYR A 98 9.51 -5.74 8.07
N MET A 99 8.55 -6.69 8.11
CA MET A 99 8.75 -8.01 8.69
C MET A 99 9.54 -8.94 7.77
N LEU A 100 9.23 -8.94 6.48
CA LEU A 100 9.82 -9.89 5.54
C LEU A 100 11.32 -9.69 5.32
N PRO A 101 11.87 -8.47 5.21
CA PRO A 101 13.33 -8.27 5.17
C PRO A 101 14.06 -8.86 6.36
N LEU A 102 13.47 -8.78 7.56
CA LEU A 102 14.06 -9.30 8.78
C LEU A 102 13.98 -10.83 8.86
N SER A 103 12.82 -11.41 8.52
CA SER A 103 12.56 -12.85 8.65
C SER A 103 13.12 -13.69 7.50
N ALA A 104 13.11 -13.17 6.27
CA ALA A 104 13.56 -13.86 5.06
C ALA A 104 14.91 -13.35 4.52
N LYS A 105 15.51 -12.33 5.15
CA LYS A 105 16.80 -11.73 4.76
C LYS A 105 16.85 -11.32 3.28
N ILE A 106 15.74 -10.81 2.74
CA ILE A 106 15.70 -10.29 1.36
C ILE A 106 16.41 -8.93 1.29
N PRO A 107 17.05 -8.58 0.16
CA PRO A 107 17.76 -7.31 -0.02
C PRO A 107 16.78 -6.16 -0.34
N PHE A 108 15.81 -5.93 0.53
CA PHE A 108 14.78 -4.91 0.44
C PHE A 108 14.73 -4.08 1.72
N ASN A 109 14.52 -2.79 1.58
CA ASN A 109 14.26 -1.87 2.68
C ASN A 109 12.96 -1.11 2.38
N TRP A 110 12.15 -0.84 3.40
CA TRP A 110 10.92 -0.06 3.21
C TRP A 110 11.19 1.35 2.65
N ARG A 111 12.42 1.87 2.83
CA ARG A 111 12.88 3.14 2.24
C ARG A 111 13.14 3.07 0.73
N ASP A 112 13.15 1.86 0.15
CA ASP A 112 13.16 1.68 -1.31
C ASP A 112 11.80 2.08 -1.94
N LEU A 113 10.79 2.43 -1.10
CA LEU A 113 9.46 2.85 -1.53
C LEU A 113 9.17 4.29 -1.08
N THR A 114 8.39 5.02 -1.88
CA THR A 114 7.84 6.31 -1.50
C THR A 114 6.40 6.13 -1.01
N PRO A 115 6.07 6.45 0.26
CA PRO A 115 4.69 6.39 0.75
C PRO A 115 3.80 7.39 0.00
N VAL A 116 2.63 6.94 -0.45
CA VAL A 116 1.64 7.76 -1.14
C VAL A 116 0.48 8.12 -0.21
N SER A 117 -0.15 7.13 0.41
CA SER A 117 -1.29 7.33 1.30
C SER A 117 -1.52 6.13 2.20
N VAL A 118 -2.19 6.36 3.33
CA VAL A 118 -2.78 5.31 4.16
C VAL A 118 -4.22 5.12 3.73
N VAL A 119 -4.54 3.94 3.21
CA VAL A 119 -5.88 3.62 2.66
C VAL A 119 -6.80 3.07 3.75
N ALA A 120 -6.28 2.25 4.66
CA ALA A 120 -7.03 1.63 5.75
C ALA A 120 -6.11 1.33 6.93
N LEU A 121 -6.69 1.24 8.11
CA LEU A 121 -6.04 0.70 9.30
C LEU A 121 -6.55 -0.72 9.50
N ASP A 122 -5.62 -1.68 9.56
CA ASP A 122 -5.93 -3.07 9.85
C ASP A 122 -5.62 -3.35 11.32
N GLN A 123 -6.61 -3.87 12.05
CA GLN A 123 -6.47 -4.20 13.46
C GLN A 123 -6.44 -5.71 13.61
N PHE A 124 -5.36 -6.20 14.19
CA PHE A 124 -5.25 -7.62 14.51
C PHE A 124 -6.03 -7.95 15.76
N VAL A 125 -6.72 -9.09 15.73
CA VAL A 125 -7.44 -9.65 16.87
C VAL A 125 -6.99 -11.08 17.10
N LEU A 126 -6.83 -11.46 18.36
CA LEU A 126 -6.57 -12.83 18.75
C LEU A 126 -7.92 -13.58 18.84
N TRP A 127 -8.06 -14.60 18.00
CA TRP A 127 -9.22 -15.51 18.04
C TRP A 127 -8.86 -16.78 18.79
N ASP A 128 -9.77 -17.24 19.64
CA ASP A 128 -9.67 -18.53 20.30
C ASP A 128 -11.02 -19.26 20.25
N ASN A 129 -10.99 -20.54 20.56
CA ASN A 129 -12.21 -21.33 20.66
C ASN A 129 -13.14 -20.74 21.73
N ALA A 130 -14.47 -20.76 21.47
CA ALA A 130 -15.46 -20.24 22.41
C ALA A 130 -15.42 -20.94 23.77
N ALA A 131 -14.91 -22.15 23.87
CA ALA A 131 -14.66 -22.87 25.12
C ALA A 131 -13.29 -22.60 25.75
N GLY A 132 -12.39 -21.91 25.03
CA GLY A 132 -11.02 -21.62 25.47
C GLY A 132 -10.91 -20.40 26.40
N PRO A 133 -9.69 -19.91 26.63
CA PRO A 133 -9.38 -18.75 27.43
C PRO A 133 -10.24 -17.53 27.04
N LYS A 134 -10.69 -16.77 28.03
CA LYS A 134 -11.53 -15.58 27.80
C LYS A 134 -10.74 -14.26 27.85
N THR A 135 -9.51 -14.31 28.30
CA THR A 135 -8.63 -13.16 28.41
C THR A 135 -7.25 -13.48 27.86
N VAL A 136 -6.52 -12.45 27.44
CA VAL A 136 -5.12 -12.59 27.00
C VAL A 136 -4.26 -13.20 28.10
N LYS A 137 -4.51 -12.85 29.38
CA LYS A 137 -3.79 -13.40 30.53
C LYS A 137 -3.99 -14.92 30.66
N GLU A 138 -5.23 -15.37 30.57
CA GLU A 138 -5.57 -16.81 30.59
C GLU A 138 -4.94 -17.54 29.40
N PHE A 139 -5.02 -16.95 28.19
CA PHE A 139 -4.40 -17.49 26.99
C PHE A 139 -2.90 -17.67 27.15
N VAL A 140 -2.19 -16.64 27.60
CA VAL A 140 -0.74 -16.71 27.83
C VAL A 140 -0.39 -17.74 28.90
N THR A 141 -1.21 -17.85 29.96
CA THR A 141 -1.02 -18.85 31.02
C THR A 141 -1.18 -20.25 30.47
N ALA A 142 -2.23 -20.51 29.69
CA ALA A 142 -2.48 -21.80 29.06
C ALA A 142 -1.35 -22.17 28.07
N ALA A 143 -0.92 -21.23 27.25
CA ALA A 143 0.17 -21.44 26.32
C ALA A 143 1.50 -21.80 27.01
N LYS A 144 1.82 -21.15 28.14
CA LYS A 144 3.01 -21.44 28.95
C LYS A 144 2.93 -22.76 29.69
N ALA A 145 1.73 -23.19 30.07
CA ALA A 145 1.51 -24.45 30.77
C ALA A 145 1.39 -25.65 29.85
N ALA A 146 1.32 -25.44 28.53
CA ALA A 146 1.19 -26.52 27.58
C ALA A 146 2.41 -27.44 27.58
N SER A 147 2.19 -28.75 27.71
CA SER A 147 3.24 -29.78 27.68
C SER A 147 3.71 -30.12 26.25
N SER A 148 3.03 -29.63 25.25
CA SER A 148 3.32 -29.80 23.82
C SER A 148 3.33 -28.43 23.13
N PRO A 149 3.91 -28.28 21.92
CA PRO A 149 3.87 -27.02 21.17
C PRO A 149 2.44 -26.50 21.04
N PHE A 150 2.21 -25.29 21.56
CA PHE A 150 0.91 -24.63 21.48
C PHE A 150 0.63 -24.25 20.01
N LYS A 151 -0.46 -24.78 19.47
CA LYS A 151 -0.80 -24.57 18.05
C LYS A 151 -1.46 -23.20 17.87
N MET A 152 -0.82 -22.36 17.08
CA MET A 152 -1.37 -21.07 16.65
C MET A 152 -1.52 -21.07 15.14
N GLY A 153 -2.62 -20.50 14.65
CA GLY A 153 -2.85 -20.26 13.24
C GLY A 153 -2.69 -18.81 12.89
N GLY A 154 -2.19 -18.52 11.73
CA GLY A 154 -2.06 -17.18 11.16
C GLY A 154 -2.09 -17.23 9.64
N THR A 155 -2.02 -16.08 9.00
CA THR A 155 -1.99 -15.99 7.54
C THR A 155 -0.56 -15.83 7.05
N GLY A 156 -0.09 -16.76 6.25
CA GLY A 156 1.22 -16.73 5.62
C GLY A 156 2.39 -16.98 6.57
N SER A 157 3.34 -17.74 6.12
CA SER A 157 4.60 -17.94 6.85
C SER A 157 5.48 -16.69 6.76
N LYS A 158 6.10 -16.27 7.85
CA LYS A 158 7.03 -15.11 7.92
C LYS A 158 6.41 -13.75 7.65
N ARG A 159 5.10 -13.59 7.79
CA ARG A 159 4.40 -12.30 7.59
C ARG A 159 3.87 -11.68 8.88
N GLU A 160 3.71 -12.48 9.93
CA GLU A 160 3.13 -12.12 11.22
C GLU A 160 4.01 -12.61 12.36
#